data_d6376b5d546f31bd3eaba27d0c0f06fa
#
_entry.id   d6376b5d546f31bd3eaba27d0c0f06fa
#
_cell.length_a   1.000
_cell.length_b   1.000
_cell.length_c   1.000
_cell.angle_alpha   90.00
_cell.angle_beta   90.00
_cell.angle_gamma   90.00
#
_symmetry.space_group_name_H-M   'P 1'
#
loop_
_entity.id
_entity.type
_entity.pdbx_description
1 polymer ?
#
loop_
_entity_poly.entity_id
_entity_poly.type
_entity_poly.pdbx_seq_one_letter_code
_entity_poly.pdbx_strand_id
1 'polypeptide(L)'
;MAPTATKSASTFRLETSVSVAIKAKPETIWKLLTDAAKFPSWNSTVTSIDGTIAVGHKLALSVPAAPKRVFKPKVVELETNKKMVWAEGAAPMFRGVRTFTLAPRGDGTTEFTMTEVLRGLAVPMAKGSLPDFGPIFETYAADLQRAAEGAA
;
A
#
# COMPACT_ATOMS: atom_id res chain seq x y z
N MET A 1 -9.49 11.61 12.82
CA MET A 1 -9.04 10.42 13.58
C MET A 1 -7.81 9.84 12.89
N ALA A 2 -6.78 9.53 13.66
CA ALA A 2 -5.57 8.93 13.11
C ALA A 2 -5.83 7.49 12.66
N PRO A 3 -5.25 7.06 11.53
CA PRO A 3 -5.40 5.68 11.08
C PRO A 3 -4.74 4.70 12.05
N THR A 4 -5.37 3.57 12.25
CA THR A 4 -4.85 2.49 13.09
C THR A 4 -4.76 1.23 12.26
N ALA A 5 -3.58 0.60 12.26
CA ALA A 5 -3.36 -0.64 11.55
C ALA A 5 -3.76 -1.83 12.42
N THR A 6 -4.26 -2.86 11.77
CA THR A 6 -4.51 -4.17 12.39
C THR A 6 -3.59 -5.20 11.77
N LYS A 7 -3.19 -6.18 12.56
CA LYS A 7 -2.31 -7.27 12.11
C LYS A 7 -2.85 -8.61 12.55
N SER A 8 -2.69 -9.61 11.69
CA SER A 8 -2.92 -11.00 12.06
C SER A 8 -1.79 -11.86 11.52
N ALA A 9 -1.47 -12.94 12.20
CA ALA A 9 -0.35 -13.79 11.83
C ALA A 9 -0.64 -15.26 12.14
N SER A 10 -0.18 -16.12 11.24
CA SER A 10 -0.10 -17.56 11.45
C SER A 10 1.28 -18.02 10.94
N THR A 11 1.58 -19.29 10.97
CA THR A 11 2.92 -19.79 10.61
C THR A 11 3.34 -19.36 9.20
N PHE A 12 2.43 -19.46 8.23
CA PHE A 12 2.74 -19.20 6.80
C PHE A 12 1.98 -18.02 6.23
N ARG A 13 1.44 -17.15 7.09
CA ARG A 13 0.64 -16.01 6.64
C ARG A 13 0.78 -14.83 7.59
N LEU A 14 1.01 -13.65 7.02
CA LEU A 14 0.97 -12.37 7.74
C LEU A 14 0.00 -11.45 7.02
N GLU A 15 -0.82 -10.75 7.77
CA GLU A 15 -1.72 -9.73 7.20
C GLU A 15 -1.59 -8.44 7.99
N THR A 16 -1.49 -7.32 7.27
CA THR A 16 -1.53 -5.97 7.84
C THR A 16 -2.56 -5.17 7.06
N SER A 17 -3.41 -4.46 7.76
CA SER A 17 -4.47 -3.66 7.14
C SER A 17 -4.61 -2.32 7.84
N VAL A 18 -4.91 -1.27 7.09
CA VAL A 18 -5.21 0.06 7.63
C VAL A 18 -6.38 0.65 6.85
N SER A 19 -7.26 1.38 7.55
CA SER A 19 -8.35 2.13 6.94
C SER A 19 -8.39 3.53 7.51
N VAL A 20 -8.78 4.49 6.68
CA VAL A 20 -8.97 5.87 7.12
C VAL A 20 -10.04 6.54 6.25
N ALA A 21 -10.87 7.37 6.85
CA ALA A 21 -11.82 8.21 6.12
C ALA A 21 -11.13 9.51 5.72
N ILE A 22 -11.11 9.79 4.42
CA ILE A 22 -10.42 10.95 3.84
C ILE A 22 -11.48 11.93 3.31
N LYS A 23 -11.36 13.20 3.68
CA LYS A 23 -12.27 14.26 3.20
C LYS A 23 -11.85 14.71 1.81
N ALA A 24 -11.98 13.81 0.83
CA ALA A 24 -11.66 14.05 -0.57
C ALA A 24 -12.45 13.09 -1.45
N LYS A 25 -12.55 13.44 -2.72
CA LYS A 25 -13.20 12.57 -3.71
C LYS A 25 -12.29 11.40 -4.07
N PRO A 26 -12.85 10.26 -4.48
CA PRO A 26 -12.03 9.12 -4.92
C PRO A 26 -11.03 9.51 -6.02
N GLU A 27 -11.41 10.37 -6.95
CA GLU A 27 -10.53 10.80 -8.05
C GLU A 27 -9.28 11.50 -7.54
N THR A 28 -9.41 12.35 -6.52
CA THR A 28 -8.28 13.07 -5.92
C THR A 28 -7.29 12.09 -5.28
N ILE A 29 -7.82 11.12 -4.52
CA ILE A 29 -7.01 10.10 -3.86
C ILE A 29 -6.35 9.18 -4.89
N TRP A 30 -7.10 8.78 -5.90
CA TRP A 30 -6.61 7.89 -6.96
C TRP A 30 -5.43 8.49 -7.71
N LYS A 31 -5.48 9.77 -8.00
CA LYS A 31 -4.38 10.49 -8.63
C LYS A 31 -3.09 10.35 -7.83
N LEU A 32 -3.16 10.52 -6.50
CA LEU A 32 -2.00 10.38 -5.64
C LEU A 32 -1.47 8.94 -5.63
N LEU A 33 -2.37 7.96 -5.56
CA LEU A 33 -2.00 6.54 -5.51
C LEU A 33 -1.40 6.01 -6.81
N THR A 34 -1.68 6.65 -7.94
CA THR A 34 -1.27 6.14 -9.25
C THR A 34 -0.21 6.98 -9.96
N ASP A 35 0.23 8.07 -9.36
CA ASP A 35 1.29 8.91 -9.91
C ASP A 35 2.62 8.59 -9.24
N ALA A 36 3.36 7.63 -9.83
CA ALA A 36 4.61 7.15 -9.27
C ALA A 36 5.64 8.27 -9.08
N ALA A 37 5.73 9.19 -10.02
CA ALA A 37 6.73 10.26 -9.99
C ALA A 37 6.52 11.23 -8.83
N LYS A 38 5.29 11.38 -8.35
CA LYS A 38 4.96 12.30 -7.27
C LYS A 38 4.96 11.68 -5.87
N PHE A 39 5.16 10.37 -5.76
CA PHE A 39 5.20 9.71 -4.45
C PHE A 39 6.16 10.37 -3.46
N PRO A 40 7.39 10.76 -3.84
CA PRO A 40 8.30 11.41 -2.89
C PRO A 40 7.76 12.70 -2.30
N SER A 41 6.85 13.37 -3.00
CA SER A 41 6.32 14.66 -2.54
C SER A 41 5.31 14.53 -1.39
N TRP A 42 4.71 13.36 -1.19
CA TRP A 42 3.69 13.21 -0.16
C TRP A 42 3.86 11.96 0.71
N ASN A 43 4.57 10.93 0.25
CA ASN A 43 4.66 9.64 0.94
C ASN A 43 6.03 9.44 1.57
N SER A 44 6.09 9.36 2.90
CA SER A 44 7.35 9.16 3.61
C SER A 44 7.71 7.68 3.78
N THR A 45 6.78 6.75 3.50
CA THR A 45 7.02 5.32 3.64
C THR A 45 7.51 4.67 2.36
N VAL A 46 7.20 5.27 1.21
CA VAL A 46 7.70 4.85 -0.10
C VAL A 46 8.28 6.11 -0.76
N THR A 47 9.59 6.25 -0.70
CA THR A 47 10.27 7.48 -1.09
C THR A 47 10.62 7.55 -2.57
N SER A 48 10.50 6.44 -3.29
CA SER A 48 10.56 6.46 -4.75
C SER A 48 9.87 5.24 -5.33
N ILE A 49 9.28 5.43 -6.49
CA ILE A 49 8.74 4.35 -7.32
C ILE A 49 9.35 4.52 -8.71
N ASP A 50 10.14 3.55 -9.13
CA ASP A 50 10.66 3.49 -10.49
C ASP A 50 9.73 2.59 -11.30
N GLY A 51 9.16 3.12 -12.37
CA GLY A 51 8.21 2.43 -13.22
C GLY A 51 6.90 3.16 -13.37
N THR A 52 6.05 2.65 -14.24
CA THR A 52 4.71 3.19 -14.51
C THR A 52 3.66 2.33 -13.83
N ILE A 53 2.74 2.96 -13.12
CA ILE A 53 1.64 2.24 -12.47
C ILE A 53 0.58 1.93 -13.52
N ALA A 54 0.72 0.74 -14.12
CA ALA A 54 -0.18 0.20 -15.14
C ALA A 54 -0.18 -1.32 -15.04
N VAL A 55 -1.29 -1.95 -15.39
CA VAL A 55 -1.43 -3.41 -15.30
C VAL A 55 -0.32 -4.11 -16.10
N GLY A 56 0.33 -5.08 -15.47
CA GLY A 56 1.41 -5.85 -16.07
C GLY A 56 2.80 -5.28 -15.86
N HIS A 57 2.91 -4.05 -15.36
CA HIS A 57 4.20 -3.39 -15.12
C HIS A 57 4.75 -3.72 -13.74
N LYS A 58 6.06 -3.98 -13.67
CA LYS A 58 6.79 -4.10 -12.41
C LYS A 58 7.25 -2.73 -11.95
N LEU A 59 7.18 -2.52 -10.65
CA LEU A 59 7.64 -1.30 -10.00
C LEU A 59 8.88 -1.63 -9.17
N ALA A 60 9.76 -0.65 -8.96
CA ALA A 60 10.85 -0.77 -8.00
C ALA A 60 10.64 0.27 -6.91
N LEU A 61 10.41 -0.16 -5.68
CA LEU A 61 10.09 0.71 -4.56
C LEU A 61 11.27 0.86 -3.63
N SER A 62 11.54 2.12 -3.21
CA SER A 62 12.46 2.40 -2.11
C SER A 62 11.66 2.69 -0.85
N VAL A 63 11.89 1.89 0.18
CA VAL A 63 11.19 1.98 1.46
C VAL A 63 12.21 2.26 2.55
N PRO A 64 12.18 3.44 3.22
CA PRO A 64 13.18 3.78 4.25
C PRO A 64 13.28 2.76 5.38
N ALA A 65 12.17 2.11 5.73
CA ALA A 65 12.17 1.10 6.79
C ALA A 65 12.98 -0.16 6.44
N ALA A 66 13.28 -0.35 5.15
CA ALA A 66 14.09 -1.48 4.66
C ALA A 66 15.07 -0.97 3.59
N PRO A 67 16.08 -0.17 3.98
CA PRO A 67 16.93 0.56 3.02
C PRO A 67 17.83 -0.32 2.17
N LYS A 68 18.07 -1.57 2.61
CA LYS A 68 18.91 -2.52 1.87
C LYS A 68 18.10 -3.42 0.95
N ARG A 69 16.79 -3.20 0.85
CA ARG A 69 15.90 -4.04 0.06
C ARG A 69 15.13 -3.20 -0.94
N VAL A 70 15.07 -3.64 -2.18
CA VAL A 70 14.21 -3.06 -3.21
C VAL A 70 13.03 -3.98 -3.40
N PHE A 71 11.82 -3.45 -3.19
CA PHE A 71 10.59 -4.19 -3.43
C PHE A 71 10.18 -4.01 -4.88
N LYS A 72 9.84 -5.10 -5.55
CA LYS A 72 9.52 -5.10 -6.98
C LYS A 72 8.16 -5.73 -7.26
N PRO A 73 7.08 -5.12 -6.76
CA PRO A 73 5.75 -5.64 -7.05
C PRO A 73 5.34 -5.39 -8.49
N LYS A 74 4.44 -6.22 -8.98
CA LYS A 74 3.79 -6.05 -10.27
C LYS A 74 2.36 -5.56 -10.05
N VAL A 75 1.92 -4.61 -10.86
CA VAL A 75 0.52 -4.16 -10.84
C VAL A 75 -0.31 -5.23 -11.55
N VAL A 76 -1.21 -5.90 -10.84
CA VAL A 76 -1.99 -7.01 -11.40
C VAL A 76 -3.45 -6.67 -11.62
N GLU A 77 -3.95 -5.62 -10.96
CA GLU A 77 -5.33 -5.17 -11.14
C GLU A 77 -5.39 -3.66 -10.95
N LEU A 78 -6.17 -2.98 -11.79
CA LEU A 78 -6.34 -1.53 -11.73
C LEU A 78 -7.76 -1.19 -12.16
N GLU A 79 -8.60 -0.82 -11.20
CA GLU A 79 -9.95 -0.37 -11.44
C GLU A 79 -10.05 1.09 -11.01
N THR A 80 -10.15 1.99 -11.97
CA THR A 80 -10.05 3.44 -11.77
C THR A 80 -10.96 3.93 -10.64
N ASN A 81 -10.40 4.67 -9.71
CA ASN A 81 -11.06 5.28 -8.55
C ASN A 81 -11.63 4.27 -7.55
N LYS A 82 -11.32 2.99 -7.67
CA LYS A 82 -11.89 1.95 -6.81
C LYS A 82 -10.88 1.00 -6.19
N LYS A 83 -10.01 0.39 -7.02
CA LYS A 83 -9.17 -0.70 -6.54
C LYS A 83 -7.87 -0.83 -7.33
N MET A 84 -6.80 -1.10 -6.62
CA MET A 84 -5.50 -1.43 -7.21
C MET A 84 -4.90 -2.60 -6.44
N VAL A 85 -4.30 -3.54 -7.15
CA VAL A 85 -3.63 -4.69 -6.54
C VAL A 85 -2.22 -4.80 -7.07
N TRP A 86 -1.25 -4.89 -6.15
CA TRP A 86 0.15 -5.17 -6.44
C TRP A 86 0.49 -6.54 -5.87
N ALA A 87 1.26 -7.32 -6.62
CA ALA A 87 1.71 -8.64 -6.17
C ALA A 87 3.20 -8.83 -6.42
N GLU A 88 3.88 -9.47 -5.48
CA GLU A 88 5.31 -9.77 -5.55
C GLU A 88 5.55 -11.20 -5.11
N GLY A 89 6.55 -11.84 -5.73
CA GLY A 89 6.88 -13.22 -5.42
C GLY A 89 5.97 -14.23 -6.10
N ALA A 90 6.14 -15.50 -5.74
CA ALA A 90 5.38 -16.61 -6.32
C ALA A 90 5.16 -17.73 -5.31
N ALA A 91 3.95 -18.30 -5.33
CA ALA A 91 3.65 -19.51 -4.56
C ALA A 91 4.51 -20.68 -5.09
N PRO A 92 4.86 -21.65 -4.24
CA PRO A 92 4.47 -21.80 -2.84
C PRO A 92 5.41 -21.15 -1.83
N MET A 93 6.55 -20.60 -2.27
CA MET A 93 7.57 -20.12 -1.35
C MET A 93 7.21 -18.80 -0.69
N PHE A 94 6.90 -17.78 -1.47
CA PHE A 94 6.59 -16.47 -0.92
C PHE A 94 5.78 -15.66 -1.92
N ARG A 95 4.64 -15.15 -1.49
CA ARG A 95 3.84 -14.21 -2.29
C ARG A 95 3.28 -13.13 -1.39
N GLY A 96 3.52 -11.88 -1.77
CA GLY A 96 2.93 -10.71 -1.16
C GLY A 96 1.89 -10.10 -2.08
N VAL A 97 0.71 -9.77 -1.54
CA VAL A 97 -0.36 -9.11 -2.29
C VAL A 97 -0.80 -7.90 -1.50
N ARG A 98 -0.68 -6.72 -2.11
CA ARG A 98 -1.14 -5.46 -1.52
C ARG A 98 -2.35 -4.97 -2.29
N THR A 99 -3.45 -4.76 -1.57
CA THR A 99 -4.70 -4.28 -2.14
C THR A 99 -5.03 -2.90 -1.61
N PHE A 100 -5.34 -1.98 -2.51
CA PHE A 100 -5.78 -0.61 -2.20
C PHE A 100 -7.22 -0.46 -2.66
N THR A 101 -8.10 0.01 -1.78
CA THR A 101 -9.50 0.24 -2.15
C THR A 101 -9.96 1.63 -1.73
N LEU A 102 -10.85 2.20 -2.53
CA LEU A 102 -11.53 3.46 -2.26
C LEU A 102 -13.03 3.23 -2.28
N ALA A 103 -13.72 3.63 -1.22
CA ALA A 103 -15.16 3.49 -1.10
C ALA A 103 -15.79 4.82 -0.71
N PRO A 104 -16.54 5.49 -1.63
CA PRO A 104 -17.25 6.70 -1.29
C PRO A 104 -18.29 6.44 -0.20
N ARG A 105 -18.43 7.38 0.75
CA ARG A 105 -19.31 7.19 1.92
C ARG A 105 -20.58 8.03 1.87
N GLY A 106 -20.83 8.77 0.82
CA GLY A 106 -22.05 9.57 0.72
C GLY A 106 -22.09 10.85 1.56
N ASP A 107 -21.08 11.06 2.43
CA ASP A 107 -20.96 12.26 3.28
C ASP A 107 -19.83 13.18 2.83
N GLY A 108 -19.34 13.00 1.62
CA GLY A 108 -18.22 13.76 1.07
C GLY A 108 -16.85 13.17 1.42
N THR A 109 -16.82 12.08 2.18
CA THR A 109 -15.57 11.37 2.47
C THR A 109 -15.45 10.10 1.65
N THR A 110 -14.21 9.63 1.51
CA THR A 110 -13.89 8.36 0.87
C THR A 110 -13.12 7.51 1.86
N GLU A 111 -13.54 6.27 2.06
CA GLU A 111 -12.76 5.35 2.87
C GLU A 111 -11.64 4.75 2.03
N PHE A 112 -10.41 4.96 2.49
CA PHE A 112 -9.23 4.32 1.93
C PHE A 112 -8.87 3.11 2.79
N THR A 113 -8.66 1.96 2.15
CA THR A 113 -8.17 0.75 2.83
C THR A 113 -6.97 0.21 2.07
N MET A 114 -5.91 -0.14 2.80
CA MET A 114 -4.74 -0.80 2.26
C MET A 114 -4.47 -2.04 3.08
N THR A 115 -4.38 -3.19 2.42
CA THR A 115 -4.15 -4.47 3.07
C THR A 115 -3.01 -5.19 2.35
N GLU A 116 -2.09 -5.78 3.12
CA GLU A 116 -1.05 -6.63 2.56
C GLU A 116 -1.11 -8.00 3.21
N VAL A 117 -1.11 -9.03 2.38
CA VAL A 117 -1.08 -10.42 2.81
C VAL A 117 0.20 -11.05 2.27
N LEU A 118 1.03 -11.56 3.19
CA LEU A 118 2.23 -12.31 2.86
C LEU A 118 1.95 -13.78 3.16
N ARG A 119 2.13 -14.64 2.16
CA ARG A 119 1.88 -16.09 2.28
C ARG A 119 3.04 -16.89 1.72
N GLY A 120 3.25 -18.07 2.27
CA GLY A 120 4.16 -19.04 1.71
C GLY A 120 5.06 -19.72 2.72
N LEU A 121 5.76 -20.75 2.27
CA LEU A 121 6.64 -21.57 3.10
C LEU A 121 7.82 -20.78 3.65
N ALA A 122 8.23 -19.71 2.96
CA ALA A 122 9.35 -18.88 3.40
C ALA A 122 8.95 -17.79 4.41
N VAL A 123 7.65 -17.62 4.72
CA VAL A 123 7.19 -16.57 5.66
C VAL A 123 7.84 -16.68 7.04
N PRO A 124 7.95 -17.89 7.67
CA PRO A 124 8.61 -17.97 8.97
C PRO A 124 10.06 -17.49 8.96
N MET A 125 10.77 -17.72 7.85
CA MET A 125 12.16 -17.26 7.70
C MET A 125 12.23 -15.76 7.42
N ALA A 126 11.26 -15.22 6.69
CA ALA A 126 11.23 -13.81 6.32
C ALA A 126 10.83 -12.89 7.48
N LYS A 127 10.06 -13.38 8.46
CA LYS A 127 9.56 -12.57 9.58
C LYS A 127 10.63 -11.77 10.29
N GLY A 128 11.81 -12.36 10.48
CA GLY A 128 12.92 -11.72 11.18
C GLY A 128 13.62 -10.62 10.37
N SER A 129 13.47 -10.61 9.05
CA SER A 129 14.12 -9.65 8.16
C SER A 129 13.17 -8.58 7.60
N LEU A 130 11.88 -8.74 7.81
CA LEU A 130 10.89 -7.76 7.35
C LEU A 130 10.61 -6.72 8.43
N PRO A 131 10.36 -5.45 8.04
CA PRO A 131 9.97 -4.44 9.02
C PRO A 131 8.57 -4.74 9.57
N ASP A 132 8.24 -4.12 10.71
CA ASP A 132 6.87 -4.12 11.21
C ASP A 132 6.03 -3.18 10.34
N PHE A 133 5.14 -3.73 9.54
CA PHE A 133 4.32 -2.93 8.62
C PHE A 133 3.19 -2.16 9.30
N GLY A 134 2.86 -2.45 10.56
CA GLY A 134 1.80 -1.74 11.26
C GLY A 134 2.02 -0.23 11.28
N PRO A 135 3.10 0.26 11.91
CA PRO A 135 3.41 1.69 11.93
C PRO A 135 3.60 2.28 10.53
N ILE A 136 4.19 1.53 9.61
CA ILE A 136 4.40 1.96 8.22
C ILE A 136 3.05 2.22 7.54
N PHE A 137 2.10 1.32 7.70
CA PHE A 137 0.77 1.45 7.11
C PHE A 137 0.00 2.62 7.71
N GLU A 138 0.13 2.84 9.02
CA GLU A 138 -0.48 3.99 9.68
C GLU A 138 0.06 5.30 9.13
N THR A 139 1.37 5.38 8.93
CA THR A 139 2.02 6.56 8.36
C THR A 139 1.63 6.75 6.89
N TYR A 140 1.58 5.67 6.11
CA TYR A 140 1.15 5.73 4.72
C TYR A 140 -0.26 6.34 4.61
N ALA A 141 -1.19 5.82 5.40
CA ALA A 141 -2.57 6.31 5.39
C ALA A 141 -2.67 7.76 5.86
N ALA A 142 -1.90 8.16 6.88
CA ALA A 142 -1.87 9.54 7.36
C ALA A 142 -1.28 10.50 6.33
N ASP A 143 -0.21 10.10 5.66
CA ASP A 143 0.40 10.88 4.57
C ASP A 143 -0.60 11.09 3.43
N LEU A 144 -1.28 10.03 3.03
CA LEU A 144 -2.29 10.09 1.97
C LEU A 144 -3.46 11.00 2.36
N GLN A 145 -3.96 10.86 3.59
CA GLN A 145 -5.03 11.69 4.11
C GLN A 145 -4.65 13.18 4.04
N ARG A 146 -3.48 13.50 4.53
CA ARG A 146 -2.99 14.90 4.53
C ARG A 146 -2.84 15.45 3.11
N ALA A 147 -2.25 14.66 2.22
CA ALA A 147 -2.03 15.09 0.83
C ALA A 147 -3.35 15.28 0.09
N ALA A 148 -4.29 14.36 0.23
CA ALA A 148 -5.57 14.41 -0.45
C ALA A 148 -6.44 15.56 0.08
N GLU A 149 -6.47 15.76 1.40
CA GLU A 149 -7.25 16.83 2.02
C GLU A 149 -6.67 18.21 1.70
N GLY A 150 -5.37 18.31 1.55
CA GLY A 150 -4.70 19.54 1.15
C GLY A 150 -4.88 19.87 -0.33
N ALA A 151 -5.14 18.88 -1.17
CA ALA A 151 -5.35 19.04 -2.60
C ALA A 151 -6.81 19.33 -2.97
N ALA A 152 -7.72 19.13 -2.04
CA ALA A 152 -9.17 19.30 -2.27
C ALA A 152 -9.59 20.76 -2.34
#